data_daf07d070cfb72724e2fd94f09cc3a0c
#
_entry.id   daf07d070cfb72724e2fd94f09cc3a0c
#
_cell.length_a   1.000
_cell.length_b   1.000
_cell.length_c   1.000
_cell.angle_alpha   90.00
_cell.angle_beta   90.00
_cell.angle_gamma   90.00
#
_symmetry.space_group_name_H-M   'P 1'
#
loop_
_entity.id
_entity.type
_entity.pdbx_description
1 polymer ?
#
loop_
_entity_poly.entity_id
_entity_poly.type
_entity_poly.pdbx_seq_one_letter_code
_entity_poly.pdbx_strand_id
1 'polypeptide(L)'
;MRFFCTLLLFVFSAFISGAQELFPIAEPASNVPKGALGVKVFDEGYKEADLFRNVIALRVLYGVTPKLSIYATGTVSDYHEKTLPFDFITHNHSGSTLIGGTNTPQQGVPYPYVFNSIDLYAKYRFLTIDGQNTHFRMAAYGEGSYAAVPSHEAEPDLLVHTSGYGGGLIATYLQHHFAASLTGGFIIPSEYKGNTYDKYGGVYPTTIQYGKAVNYSLSFGYLLFPKNYTSYKQTNWSIYCEFTGKSYGAAKVYEQDGPFAGAIVYDIPITTPILKAGSYLDINPGIQCLINSTYRIDLSATFQFIGESYTHLYPLYFIGVQRYFFFNKHKHTKIDGSLEKG
;
A
#
# COMPACT_ATOMS: atom_id res chain seq x y z
N MET A 1 -8.42 51.09 6.88
CA MET A 1 -7.54 50.26 7.71
C MET A 1 -8.12 48.92 8.13
N ARG A 2 -9.40 48.78 8.45
CA ARG A 2 -10.00 47.46 8.82
C ARG A 2 -10.06 46.45 7.66
N PHE A 3 -10.21 46.88 6.42
CA PHE A 3 -10.24 46.01 5.24
C PHE A 3 -8.87 45.38 4.90
N PHE A 4 -7.78 46.08 5.19
CA PHE A 4 -6.42 45.60 4.92
C PHE A 4 -5.99 44.51 5.91
N CYS A 5 -6.40 44.61 7.19
CA CYS A 5 -6.12 43.56 8.19
C CYS A 5 -6.90 42.28 7.93
N THR A 6 -8.12 42.35 7.39
CA THR A 6 -8.94 41.20 7.06
C THR A 6 -8.36 40.45 5.84
N LEU A 7 -7.83 41.17 4.86
CA LEU A 7 -7.17 40.58 3.69
C LEU A 7 -5.85 39.92 4.06
N LEU A 8 -5.08 40.50 5.00
CA LEU A 8 -3.83 39.90 5.49
C LEU A 8 -4.09 38.61 6.30
N LEU A 9 -5.14 38.53 7.09
CA LEU A 9 -5.56 37.32 7.80
C LEU A 9 -6.01 36.19 6.83
N PHE A 10 -6.65 36.56 5.71
CA PHE A 10 -7.07 35.62 4.67
C PHE A 10 -5.88 35.06 3.88
N VAL A 11 -4.83 35.84 3.66
CA VAL A 11 -3.62 35.39 2.96
C VAL A 11 -2.77 34.47 3.85
N PHE A 12 -2.80 34.64 5.18
CA PHE A 12 -2.06 33.79 6.12
C PHE A 12 -2.73 32.45 6.41
N SER A 13 -4.04 32.32 6.24
CA SER A 13 -4.77 31.06 6.45
C SER A 13 -4.61 30.07 5.29
N ALA A 14 -4.12 30.52 4.12
CA ALA A 14 -3.98 29.69 2.92
C ALA A 14 -2.67 28.84 2.87
N PHE A 15 -1.73 29.03 3.80
CA PHE A 15 -0.40 28.42 3.70
C PHE A 15 -0.07 27.31 4.71
N ILE A 16 -1.02 26.88 5.54
CA ILE A 16 -0.81 25.80 6.49
C ILE A 16 -1.84 24.67 6.25
N SER A 17 -1.92 24.17 5.03
CA SER A 17 -2.52 22.85 4.86
C SER A 17 -1.44 21.80 5.18
N GLY A 18 -1.41 21.33 6.42
CA GLY A 18 -0.72 20.09 6.75
C GLY A 18 -1.24 19.03 5.78
N ALA A 19 -0.35 18.33 5.06
CA ALA A 19 -0.76 17.22 4.23
C ALA A 19 -1.25 16.14 5.16
N GLN A 20 -2.54 15.94 5.16
CA GLN A 20 -3.18 14.86 5.88
C GLN A 20 -3.33 13.71 4.89
N GLU A 21 -2.66 12.59 5.14
CA GLU A 21 -3.03 11.34 4.51
C GLU A 21 -4.40 10.94 5.04
N LEU A 22 -5.37 10.81 4.14
CA LEU A 22 -6.77 10.69 4.51
C LEU A 22 -7.20 9.25 4.80
N PHE A 23 -6.48 8.25 4.27
CA PHE A 23 -6.93 6.86 4.31
C PHE A 23 -5.84 5.93 4.85
N PRO A 24 -6.19 4.86 5.59
CA PRO A 24 -5.24 3.87 6.11
C PRO A 24 -4.50 3.09 5.02
N ILE A 25 -5.22 2.64 3.99
CA ILE A 25 -4.74 1.72 2.94
C ILE A 25 -4.51 2.46 1.62
N ALA A 26 -5.55 3.13 1.09
CA ALA A 26 -5.45 3.81 -0.20
C ALA A 26 -4.71 5.16 -0.09
N GLU A 27 -3.92 5.47 -1.13
CA GLU A 27 -3.22 6.75 -1.22
C GLU A 27 -4.16 7.85 -1.75
N PRO A 28 -4.30 9.00 -1.06
CA PRO A 28 -5.04 10.13 -1.59
C PRO A 28 -4.21 10.92 -2.62
N ALA A 29 -4.87 11.76 -3.44
CA ALA A 29 -4.20 12.67 -4.37
C ALA A 29 -3.42 13.81 -3.68
N SER A 30 -3.53 13.94 -2.35
CA SER A 30 -2.74 14.89 -1.55
C SER A 30 -1.28 14.47 -1.47
N ASN A 31 -0.38 15.44 -1.40
CA ASN A 31 1.06 15.18 -1.30
C ASN A 31 1.59 15.48 0.11
N VAL A 32 2.68 14.81 0.46
CA VAL A 32 3.51 15.19 1.62
C VAL A 32 3.99 16.64 1.43
N PRO A 33 3.94 17.52 2.44
CA PRO A 33 4.41 18.90 2.32
C PRO A 33 5.88 18.96 1.87
N LYS A 34 6.21 19.96 1.04
CA LYS A 34 7.58 20.16 0.58
C LYS A 34 8.56 20.21 1.75
N GLY A 35 9.61 19.40 1.68
CA GLY A 35 10.66 19.32 2.70
C GLY A 35 10.25 18.60 3.98
N ALA A 36 9.04 18.05 4.06
CA ALA A 36 8.65 17.19 5.18
C ALA A 36 9.06 15.74 4.90
N LEU A 37 9.51 15.06 5.96
CA LEU A 37 9.83 13.64 5.98
C LEU A 37 8.79 12.92 6.84
N GLY A 38 8.17 11.89 6.30
CA GLY A 38 7.31 10.96 7.04
C GLY A 38 8.02 9.62 7.23
N VAL A 39 7.83 9.01 8.39
CA VAL A 39 8.25 7.63 8.65
C VAL A 39 7.03 6.88 9.16
N LYS A 40 6.62 5.83 8.46
CA LYS A 40 5.49 4.97 8.79
C LYS A 40 5.99 3.54 8.98
N VAL A 41 5.63 2.94 10.10
CA VAL A 41 5.72 1.49 10.32
C VAL A 41 4.30 0.97 10.32
N PHE A 42 4.06 -0.08 9.57
CA PHE A 42 2.77 -0.75 9.61
C PHE A 42 2.94 -2.26 9.57
N ASP A 43 1.97 -2.92 10.13
CA ASP A 43 1.86 -4.37 10.23
C ASP A 43 0.52 -4.79 9.65
N GLU A 44 0.57 -5.75 8.73
CA GLU A 44 -0.61 -6.36 8.15
C GLU A 44 -0.52 -7.86 8.35
N GLY A 45 -1.56 -8.45 8.96
CA GLY A 45 -1.48 -9.85 9.30
C GLY A 45 -2.83 -10.52 9.51
N TYR A 46 -2.79 -11.84 9.52
CA TYR A 46 -3.95 -12.71 9.67
C TYR A 46 -3.66 -13.85 10.65
N LYS A 47 -4.74 -14.46 11.15
CA LYS A 47 -4.63 -15.62 12.02
C LYS A 47 -4.63 -16.91 11.19
N GLU A 48 -3.55 -17.69 11.31
CA GLU A 48 -3.40 -19.02 10.74
C GLU A 48 -3.40 -20.06 11.87
N ALA A 49 -4.47 -20.84 11.99
CA ALA A 49 -4.63 -21.79 13.10
C ALA A 49 -4.37 -21.11 14.47
N ASP A 50 -3.27 -21.47 15.15
CA ASP A 50 -2.87 -20.89 16.42
C ASP A 50 -1.79 -19.81 16.33
N LEU A 51 -1.29 -19.52 15.13
CA LEU A 51 -0.28 -18.51 14.86
C LEU A 51 -0.89 -17.25 14.24
N PHE A 52 -0.20 -16.14 14.40
CA PHE A 52 -0.47 -14.90 13.70
C PHE A 52 0.66 -14.67 12.69
N ARG A 53 0.32 -14.65 11.40
CA ARG A 53 1.21 -14.37 10.28
C ARG A 53 1.12 -12.91 9.92
N ASN A 54 2.27 -12.28 9.65
CA ASN A 54 2.23 -10.87 9.30
C ASN A 54 3.36 -10.41 8.37
N VAL A 55 3.12 -9.26 7.74
CA VAL A 55 4.08 -8.47 6.99
C VAL A 55 4.30 -7.17 7.72
N ILE A 56 5.52 -6.92 8.15
CA ILE A 56 5.92 -5.64 8.74
C ILE A 56 6.59 -4.81 7.66
N ALA A 57 6.13 -3.56 7.50
CA ALA A 57 6.65 -2.62 6.53
C ALA A 57 7.18 -1.35 7.20
N LEU A 58 8.33 -0.89 6.71
CA LEU A 58 8.88 0.44 7.00
C LEU A 58 8.80 1.28 5.74
N ARG A 59 8.02 2.38 5.81
CA ARG A 59 7.86 3.33 4.71
C ARG A 59 8.42 4.69 5.09
N VAL A 60 9.27 5.22 4.22
CA VAL A 60 9.79 6.59 4.30
C VAL A 60 9.13 7.41 3.20
N LEU A 61 8.55 8.56 3.57
CA LEU A 61 7.83 9.46 2.68
C LEU A 61 8.54 10.82 2.64
N TYR A 62 8.74 11.38 1.48
CA TYR A 62 9.38 12.70 1.35
C TYR A 62 8.65 13.59 0.35
N GLY A 63 8.35 14.82 0.78
CA GLY A 63 7.80 15.86 -0.08
C GLY A 63 8.92 16.60 -0.84
N VAL A 64 9.13 16.25 -2.09
CA VAL A 64 10.17 16.87 -2.94
C VAL A 64 9.75 18.27 -3.35
N THR A 65 8.52 18.40 -3.81
CA THR A 65 7.89 19.69 -4.16
C THR A 65 6.47 19.73 -3.60
N PRO A 66 5.75 20.87 -3.67
CA PRO A 66 4.34 20.89 -3.29
C PRO A 66 3.46 19.93 -4.11
N LYS A 67 3.96 19.48 -5.28
CA LYS A 67 3.23 18.61 -6.22
C LYS A 67 3.81 17.21 -6.37
N LEU A 68 5.01 16.95 -5.85
CA LEU A 68 5.72 15.66 -6.00
C LEU A 68 6.10 15.11 -4.64
N SER A 69 5.68 13.89 -4.37
CA SER A 69 6.09 13.08 -3.23
C SER A 69 6.71 11.78 -3.70
N ILE A 70 7.72 11.29 -2.99
CA ILE A 70 8.36 10.00 -3.22
C ILE A 70 8.31 9.18 -1.93
N TYR A 71 8.07 7.88 -2.06
CA TYR A 71 8.03 6.94 -0.95
C TYR A 71 8.99 5.79 -1.25
N ALA A 72 9.60 5.26 -0.20
CA ALA A 72 10.36 4.01 -0.24
C ALA A 72 9.84 3.12 0.86
N THR A 73 9.47 1.88 0.52
CA THR A 73 8.92 0.91 1.47
C THR A 73 9.77 -0.36 1.41
N GLY A 74 10.22 -0.84 2.57
CA GLY A 74 10.84 -2.16 2.71
C GLY A 74 9.96 -3.05 3.57
N THR A 75 9.83 -4.34 3.23
CA THR A 75 8.97 -5.31 3.91
C THR A 75 9.72 -6.52 4.40
N VAL A 76 9.29 -7.04 5.54
CA VAL A 76 9.71 -8.34 6.08
C VAL A 76 8.47 -9.12 6.50
N SER A 77 8.49 -10.45 6.36
CA SER A 77 7.38 -11.29 6.82
C SER A 77 7.85 -12.64 7.33
N ASP A 78 6.96 -13.31 8.03
CA ASP A 78 7.07 -14.71 8.46
C ASP A 78 6.21 -15.67 7.61
N TYR A 79 5.86 -15.25 6.38
CA TYR A 79 5.02 -16.05 5.49
C TYR A 79 5.73 -17.28 4.91
N HIS A 80 7.07 -17.22 4.79
CA HIS A 80 7.86 -18.24 4.11
C HIS A 80 9.03 -18.72 4.94
N GLU A 81 9.36 -20.00 4.80
CA GLU A 81 10.59 -20.54 5.33
C GLU A 81 11.79 -20.10 4.48
N LYS A 82 12.82 -19.51 5.13
CA LYS A 82 14.00 -18.98 4.46
C LYS A 82 14.84 -20.01 3.74
N THR A 83 14.77 -21.28 4.17
CA THR A 83 15.71 -22.35 3.78
C THR A 83 15.17 -23.28 2.71
N LEU A 84 13.90 -23.21 2.38
CA LEU A 84 13.36 -24.00 1.29
C LEU A 84 13.91 -23.43 -0.02
N PRO A 85 14.52 -24.30 -0.87
CA PRO A 85 14.65 -23.96 -2.25
C PRO A 85 13.23 -23.58 -2.69
N PHE A 86 13.10 -22.47 -3.38
CA PHE A 86 11.81 -22.01 -3.84
C PHE A 86 11.16 -23.13 -4.64
N ASP A 87 10.20 -23.77 -4.02
CA ASP A 87 9.44 -24.86 -4.61
C ASP A 87 8.05 -24.34 -4.93
N PHE A 88 7.84 -24.01 -6.18
CA PHE A 88 6.57 -23.53 -6.68
C PHE A 88 5.44 -24.55 -6.52
N ILE A 89 5.77 -25.82 -6.33
CA ILE A 89 4.81 -26.94 -6.29
C ILE A 89 4.50 -27.38 -4.87
N THR A 90 5.50 -27.42 -4.00
CA THR A 90 5.37 -27.96 -2.63
C THR A 90 5.23 -26.89 -1.57
N HIS A 91 5.36 -25.62 -1.97
CA HIS A 91 5.17 -24.48 -1.11
C HIS A 91 3.71 -24.41 -0.63
N ASN A 92 3.48 -24.65 0.65
CA ASN A 92 2.15 -24.74 1.22
C ASN A 92 1.88 -23.53 2.11
N HIS A 93 0.93 -22.71 1.68
CA HIS A 93 0.26 -21.80 2.59
C HIS A 93 -0.87 -22.54 3.28
N SER A 94 -1.10 -22.24 4.55
CA SER A 94 -2.12 -22.87 5.36
C SER A 94 -3.46 -23.00 4.61
N GLY A 95 -3.96 -24.21 4.56
CA GLY A 95 -5.27 -24.54 4.02
C GLY A 95 -5.32 -24.90 2.54
N SER A 96 -4.30 -24.69 1.72
CA SER A 96 -4.28 -25.22 0.36
C SER A 96 -3.79 -26.67 0.35
N THR A 97 -4.64 -27.59 -0.08
CA THR A 97 -4.25 -28.96 -0.39
C THR A 97 -3.35 -28.92 -1.62
N LEU A 98 -2.08 -29.20 -1.44
CA LEU A 98 -1.19 -29.41 -2.55
C LEU A 98 -1.59 -30.61 -3.39
N ILE A 99 -1.48 -30.42 -4.68
CA ILE A 99 -1.79 -31.43 -5.66
C ILE A 99 -0.69 -32.47 -5.62
N GLY A 100 -1.07 -33.69 -5.24
CA GLY A 100 -0.24 -34.90 -5.36
C GLY A 100 0.68 -35.25 -4.20
N GLY A 101 0.69 -34.48 -3.12
CA GLY A 101 1.48 -34.78 -1.93
C GLY A 101 0.64 -35.30 -0.76
N THR A 102 1.12 -36.33 -0.08
CA THR A 102 0.62 -36.77 1.23
C THR A 102 1.01 -35.82 2.37
N ASN A 103 1.54 -34.67 2.06
CA ASN A 103 1.97 -33.70 3.04
C ASN A 103 0.74 -33.00 3.62
N THR A 104 0.38 -33.38 4.83
CA THR A 104 -0.49 -32.58 5.68
C THR A 104 0.08 -31.14 5.71
N PRO A 105 -0.78 -30.12 5.53
CA PRO A 105 -0.37 -28.74 5.68
C PRO A 105 0.39 -28.60 7.00
N GLN A 106 1.57 -28.01 6.98
CA GLN A 106 2.29 -27.67 8.20
C GLN A 106 1.65 -26.41 8.80
N GLN A 107 0.39 -26.53 9.18
CA GLN A 107 -0.30 -25.48 9.89
C GLN A 107 0.37 -25.28 11.25
N GLY A 108 0.59 -24.02 11.59
CA GLY A 108 1.11 -23.68 12.92
C GLY A 108 2.62 -23.82 13.08
N VAL A 109 3.40 -23.94 12.00
CA VAL A 109 4.87 -23.89 12.07
C VAL A 109 5.34 -22.44 12.07
N PRO A 110 6.07 -21.97 13.09
CA PRO A 110 6.63 -20.63 13.11
C PRO A 110 7.78 -20.53 12.10
N TYR A 111 7.73 -19.51 11.23
CA TYR A 111 8.83 -19.16 10.33
C TYR A 111 9.58 -17.94 10.84
N PRO A 112 10.89 -17.82 10.55
CA PRO A 112 11.62 -16.60 10.86
C PRO A 112 11.18 -15.46 9.93
N TYR A 113 11.25 -14.21 10.40
CA TYR A 113 11.08 -13.06 9.54
C TYR A 113 12.20 -13.01 8.49
N VAL A 114 11.81 -12.86 7.24
CA VAL A 114 12.70 -12.70 6.10
C VAL A 114 12.39 -11.41 5.35
N PHE A 115 13.40 -10.85 4.70
CA PHE A 115 13.22 -9.70 3.82
C PHE A 115 12.43 -10.14 2.58
N ASN A 116 11.32 -9.41 2.28
CA ASN A 116 10.48 -9.71 1.13
C ASN A 116 10.77 -8.81 -0.05
N SER A 117 10.64 -7.50 0.12
CA SER A 117 10.66 -6.57 -1.00
C SER A 117 11.15 -5.18 -0.61
N ILE A 118 11.50 -4.44 -1.64
CA ILE A 118 11.63 -2.98 -1.59
C ILE A 118 10.78 -2.40 -2.72
N ASP A 119 9.95 -1.42 -2.39
CA ASP A 119 9.08 -0.69 -3.30
C ASP A 119 9.43 0.79 -3.30
N LEU A 120 9.44 1.39 -4.49
CA LEU A 120 9.62 2.81 -4.72
C LEU A 120 8.37 3.36 -5.43
N TYR A 121 7.76 4.37 -4.83
CA TYR A 121 6.54 5.00 -5.30
C TYR A 121 6.73 6.50 -5.46
N ALA A 122 6.27 7.07 -6.57
CA ALA A 122 6.28 8.49 -6.85
C ALA A 122 4.89 8.98 -7.24
N LYS A 123 4.43 10.07 -6.62
CA LYS A 123 3.11 10.66 -6.85
C LYS A 123 3.23 12.13 -7.24
N TYR A 124 2.66 12.49 -8.39
CA TYR A 124 2.62 13.85 -8.92
C TYR A 124 1.19 14.38 -9.00
N ARG A 125 0.88 15.39 -8.19
CA ARG A 125 -0.41 16.07 -8.21
C ARG A 125 -0.43 17.13 -9.31
N PHE A 126 -1.20 16.87 -10.36
CA PHE A 126 -1.28 17.75 -11.51
C PHE A 126 -2.49 18.70 -11.49
N LEU A 127 -3.54 18.36 -10.74
CA LEU A 127 -4.75 19.20 -10.60
C LEU A 127 -5.06 19.48 -9.13
N THR A 128 -5.42 20.73 -8.85
CA THR A 128 -5.90 21.17 -7.55
C THR A 128 -6.97 22.25 -7.79
N ILE A 129 -8.17 22.01 -7.28
CA ILE A 129 -9.29 22.95 -7.27
C ILE A 129 -9.71 23.11 -5.81
N ASP A 130 -9.38 24.24 -5.22
CA ASP A 130 -9.67 24.53 -3.82
C ASP A 130 -10.76 25.61 -3.73
N GLY A 131 -11.87 25.27 -3.07
CA GLY A 131 -12.93 26.18 -2.64
C GLY A 131 -12.82 26.49 -1.16
N GLN A 132 -13.76 27.23 -0.62
CA GLN A 132 -13.75 27.63 0.79
C GLN A 132 -13.79 26.42 1.75
N ASN A 133 -14.59 25.39 1.43
CA ASN A 133 -14.76 24.19 2.24
C ASN A 133 -14.73 22.91 1.39
N THR A 134 -14.28 23.02 0.14
CA THR A 134 -14.24 21.91 -0.81
C THR A 134 -12.88 21.89 -1.48
N HIS A 135 -12.30 20.69 -1.60
CA HIS A 135 -11.02 20.49 -2.26
C HIS A 135 -11.14 19.30 -3.20
N PHE A 136 -10.81 19.51 -4.46
CA PHE A 136 -10.70 18.43 -5.43
C PHE A 136 -9.28 18.37 -5.96
N ARG A 137 -8.69 17.20 -5.94
CA ARG A 137 -7.31 16.98 -6.35
C ARG A 137 -7.20 15.75 -7.23
N MET A 138 -6.32 15.82 -8.23
CA MET A 138 -5.94 14.66 -9.02
C MET A 138 -4.43 14.52 -9.06
N ALA A 139 -3.99 13.27 -8.97
CA ALA A 139 -2.58 12.90 -9.05
C ALA A 139 -2.39 11.70 -9.99
N ALA A 140 -1.23 11.64 -10.62
CA ALA A 140 -0.71 10.44 -11.25
C ALA A 140 0.35 9.83 -10.34
N TYR A 141 0.47 8.52 -10.36
CA TYR A 141 1.54 7.81 -9.65
C TYR A 141 2.22 6.78 -10.54
N GLY A 142 3.46 6.48 -10.18
CA GLY A 142 4.21 5.35 -10.70
C GLY A 142 4.94 4.67 -9.56
N GLU A 143 5.09 3.37 -9.65
CA GLU A 143 5.73 2.53 -8.66
C GLU A 143 6.59 1.46 -9.30
N GLY A 144 7.59 0.98 -8.57
CA GLY A 144 8.44 -0.12 -8.99
C GLY A 144 8.94 -0.89 -7.80
N SER A 145 8.92 -2.21 -7.88
CA SER A 145 9.25 -3.11 -6.78
C SER A 145 10.28 -4.15 -7.21
N TYR A 146 11.12 -4.51 -6.25
CA TYR A 146 11.97 -5.69 -6.27
C TYR A 146 11.60 -6.61 -5.11
N ALA A 147 11.17 -7.82 -5.42
CA ALA A 147 10.88 -8.87 -4.44
C ALA A 147 12.03 -9.86 -4.38
N ALA A 148 12.54 -10.11 -3.18
CA ALA A 148 13.59 -11.10 -2.92
C ALA A 148 13.04 -12.52 -2.92
N VAL A 149 11.76 -12.67 -2.56
CA VAL A 149 11.00 -13.93 -2.62
C VAL A 149 9.95 -13.77 -3.70
N PRO A 150 10.00 -14.54 -4.80
CA PRO A 150 9.06 -14.42 -5.89
C PRO A 150 7.68 -14.94 -5.49
N SER A 151 6.63 -14.38 -6.11
CA SER A 151 5.27 -14.87 -5.96
C SER A 151 5.11 -16.25 -6.64
N HIS A 152 4.43 -17.15 -5.98
CA HIS A 152 3.96 -18.42 -6.54
C HIS A 152 2.49 -18.34 -6.98
N GLU A 153 1.89 -17.16 -6.94
CA GLU A 153 0.51 -16.88 -7.26
C GLU A 153 0.40 -15.98 -8.50
N ALA A 154 -0.73 -16.07 -9.20
CA ALA A 154 -1.00 -15.21 -10.35
C ALA A 154 -1.32 -13.77 -9.92
N GLU A 155 -1.83 -13.57 -8.71
CA GLU A 155 -2.15 -12.27 -8.17
C GLU A 155 -0.88 -11.48 -7.84
N PRO A 156 -0.61 -10.33 -8.49
CA PRO A 156 0.59 -9.57 -8.21
C PRO A 156 0.40 -8.67 -6.99
N ASP A 157 1.42 -8.63 -6.12
CA ASP A 157 1.54 -7.67 -5.04
C ASP A 157 2.94 -7.06 -5.02
N LEU A 158 3.05 -5.82 -5.51
CA LEU A 158 4.32 -5.10 -5.60
C LEU A 158 4.90 -4.76 -4.23
N LEU A 159 4.08 -4.69 -3.20
CA LEU A 159 4.54 -4.35 -1.86
C LEU A 159 5.22 -5.53 -1.17
N VAL A 160 4.81 -6.76 -1.46
CA VAL A 160 5.27 -7.93 -0.69
C VAL A 160 6.14 -8.88 -1.51
N HIS A 161 5.64 -9.45 -2.60
CA HIS A 161 6.28 -10.60 -3.25
C HIS A 161 6.33 -10.55 -4.79
N THR A 162 5.99 -9.41 -5.41
CA THR A 162 6.05 -9.28 -6.86
C THR A 162 7.05 -8.22 -7.28
N SER A 163 8.08 -8.63 -8.04
CA SER A 163 8.91 -7.68 -8.78
C SER A 163 8.15 -7.15 -9.98
N GLY A 164 8.26 -5.86 -10.25
CA GLY A 164 7.56 -5.27 -11.38
C GLY A 164 7.40 -3.77 -11.26
N TYR A 165 6.51 -3.22 -12.06
CA TYR A 165 6.18 -1.81 -12.01
C TYR A 165 4.69 -1.57 -12.26
N GLY A 166 4.22 -0.44 -11.79
CA GLY A 166 2.83 -0.04 -11.90
C GLY A 166 2.66 1.45 -12.02
N GLY A 167 1.44 1.87 -12.16
CA GLY A 167 1.08 3.27 -12.18
C GLY A 167 -0.41 3.48 -12.37
N GLY A 168 -0.85 4.71 -12.15
CA GLY A 168 -2.27 5.01 -12.26
C GLY A 168 -2.61 6.45 -11.92
N LEU A 169 -3.91 6.67 -11.71
CA LEU A 169 -4.51 7.96 -11.39
C LEU A 169 -5.28 7.88 -10.09
N ILE A 170 -5.25 8.99 -9.35
CA ILE A 170 -5.97 9.17 -8.10
C ILE A 170 -6.79 10.45 -8.19
N ALA A 171 -8.06 10.39 -7.83
CA ALA A 171 -8.93 11.56 -7.67
C ALA A 171 -9.43 11.58 -6.23
N THR A 172 -9.24 12.70 -5.52
CA THR A 172 -9.69 12.87 -4.13
C THR A 172 -10.53 14.12 -3.99
N TYR A 173 -11.69 13.96 -3.38
CA TYR A 173 -12.62 15.03 -3.03
C TYR A 173 -12.74 15.13 -1.52
N LEU A 174 -12.61 16.32 -1.01
CA LEU A 174 -12.79 16.64 0.40
C LEU A 174 -13.82 17.74 0.54
N GLN A 175 -14.82 17.54 1.37
CA GLN A 175 -15.84 18.55 1.70
C GLN A 175 -16.11 18.54 3.20
N HIS A 176 -15.76 19.63 3.88
CA HIS A 176 -15.88 19.75 5.34
C HIS A 176 -15.21 18.58 6.06
N HIS A 177 -16.01 17.68 6.62
CA HIS A 177 -15.55 16.48 7.35
C HIS A 177 -15.55 15.22 6.51
N PHE A 178 -16.07 15.25 5.30
CA PHE A 178 -16.18 14.10 4.41
C PHE A 178 -15.05 14.09 3.38
N ALA A 179 -14.46 12.94 3.17
CA ALA A 179 -13.48 12.68 2.14
C ALA A 179 -13.91 11.48 1.30
N ALA A 180 -13.69 11.55 -0.01
CA ALA A 180 -13.81 10.44 -0.92
C ALA A 180 -12.60 10.39 -1.85
N SER A 181 -12.12 9.19 -2.17
CA SER A 181 -11.02 9.00 -3.13
C SER A 181 -11.30 7.82 -4.04
N LEU A 182 -10.95 7.98 -5.31
CA LEU A 182 -11.02 6.95 -6.33
C LEU A 182 -9.62 6.77 -6.92
N THR A 183 -9.14 5.53 -6.98
CA THR A 183 -7.88 5.17 -7.61
C THR A 183 -8.14 4.12 -8.69
N GLY A 184 -7.46 4.26 -9.83
CA GLY A 184 -7.39 3.25 -10.86
C GLY A 184 -5.96 3.16 -11.38
N GLY A 185 -5.43 1.96 -11.49
CA GLY A 185 -4.06 1.73 -11.89
C GLY A 185 -3.85 0.38 -12.56
N PHE A 186 -2.62 0.14 -12.94
CA PHE A 186 -2.19 -1.11 -13.56
C PHE A 186 -0.87 -1.59 -12.93
N ILE A 187 -0.65 -2.90 -12.99
CA ILE A 187 0.56 -3.57 -12.54
C ILE A 187 1.07 -4.43 -13.70
N ILE A 188 2.36 -4.34 -13.98
CA ILE A 188 3.08 -5.15 -14.94
C ILE A 188 4.16 -5.90 -14.17
N PRO A 189 3.91 -7.16 -13.77
CA PRO A 189 4.88 -7.98 -13.07
C PRO A 189 6.05 -8.34 -13.97
N SER A 190 7.24 -8.43 -13.39
CA SER A 190 8.42 -8.97 -14.04
C SER A 190 8.37 -10.50 -14.06
N GLU A 191 8.97 -11.12 -15.07
CA GLU A 191 9.15 -12.56 -15.10
C GLU A 191 10.08 -13.01 -13.96
N TYR A 192 9.77 -14.14 -13.36
CA TYR A 192 10.69 -14.83 -12.46
C TYR A 192 11.43 -15.92 -13.23
N LYS A 193 12.75 -16.00 -13.03
CA LYS A 193 13.60 -17.07 -13.54
C LYS A 193 14.31 -17.73 -12.36
N GLY A 194 14.08 -19.03 -12.19
CA GLY A 194 14.61 -19.80 -11.08
C GLY A 194 14.47 -21.28 -11.34
N ASN A 195 14.45 -22.06 -10.29
CA ASN A 195 14.30 -23.50 -10.36
C ASN A 195 12.98 -23.92 -9.70
N THR A 196 12.32 -24.90 -10.28
CA THR A 196 11.27 -25.67 -9.62
C THR A 196 11.78 -27.06 -9.30
N TYR A 197 11.16 -27.71 -8.32
CA TYR A 197 11.54 -29.03 -7.86
C TYR A 197 10.32 -29.94 -8.00
N ASP A 198 10.52 -31.12 -8.50
CA ASP A 198 9.45 -32.12 -8.52
C ASP A 198 9.39 -32.89 -7.18
N LYS A 199 8.35 -33.67 -6.99
CA LYS A 199 8.16 -34.52 -5.79
C LYS A 199 9.23 -35.61 -5.60
N TYR A 200 10.08 -35.83 -6.59
CA TYR A 200 11.18 -36.79 -6.57
C TYR A 200 12.54 -36.12 -6.39
N GLY A 201 12.57 -34.79 -6.20
CA GLY A 201 13.81 -34.03 -6.04
C GLY A 201 14.49 -33.65 -7.35
N GLY A 202 13.82 -33.80 -8.49
CA GLY A 202 14.29 -33.27 -9.77
C GLY A 202 14.27 -31.76 -9.76
N VAL A 203 15.31 -31.10 -10.33
CA VAL A 203 15.45 -29.65 -10.41
C VAL A 203 15.25 -29.22 -11.86
N TYR A 204 14.30 -28.33 -12.09
CA TYR A 204 13.95 -27.84 -13.41
C TYR A 204 14.10 -26.33 -13.47
N PRO A 205 14.99 -25.79 -14.33
CA PRO A 205 15.06 -24.37 -14.59
C PRO A 205 13.71 -23.87 -15.14
N THR A 206 13.10 -22.90 -14.47
CA THR A 206 11.73 -22.51 -14.72
C THR A 206 11.60 -21.00 -14.89
N THR A 207 10.79 -20.57 -15.85
CA THR A 207 10.34 -19.19 -15.99
C THR A 207 8.87 -19.11 -15.65
N ILE A 208 8.51 -18.14 -14.78
CA ILE A 208 7.12 -17.81 -14.47
C ILE A 208 6.80 -16.47 -15.10
N GLN A 209 5.82 -16.45 -16.00
CA GLN A 209 5.23 -15.24 -16.57
C GLN A 209 3.93 -14.92 -15.85
N TYR A 210 3.93 -13.84 -15.09
CA TYR A 210 2.72 -13.35 -14.43
C TYR A 210 1.84 -12.56 -15.40
N GLY A 211 0.52 -12.65 -15.19
CA GLY A 211 -0.43 -11.83 -15.91
C GLY A 211 -0.37 -10.37 -15.44
N LYS A 212 -0.70 -9.45 -16.34
CA LYS A 212 -0.88 -8.04 -15.98
C LYS A 212 -2.12 -7.89 -15.12
N ALA A 213 -2.12 -6.86 -14.25
CA ALA A 213 -3.27 -6.58 -13.40
C ALA A 213 -3.74 -5.12 -13.52
N VAL A 214 -5.00 -4.92 -13.19
CA VAL A 214 -5.60 -3.61 -12.93
C VAL A 214 -5.98 -3.57 -11.46
N ASN A 215 -5.53 -2.55 -10.74
CA ASN A 215 -5.89 -2.28 -9.36
C ASN A 215 -6.84 -1.09 -9.29
N TYR A 216 -7.77 -1.15 -8.35
CA TYR A 216 -8.76 -0.09 -8.14
C TYR A 216 -9.12 0.04 -6.67
N SER A 217 -9.45 1.26 -6.26
CA SER A 217 -9.95 1.52 -4.91
C SER A 217 -10.97 2.65 -4.91
N LEU A 218 -11.94 2.54 -3.99
CA LEU A 218 -12.90 3.59 -3.65
C LEU A 218 -12.93 3.74 -2.14
N SER A 219 -12.52 4.91 -1.64
CA SER A 219 -12.35 5.15 -0.22
C SER A 219 -13.24 6.28 0.24
N PHE A 220 -13.85 6.11 1.41
CA PHE A 220 -14.66 7.12 2.08
C PHE A 220 -14.12 7.34 3.49
N GLY A 221 -14.08 8.59 3.91
CA GLY A 221 -13.64 8.98 5.24
C GLY A 221 -14.53 10.05 5.84
N TYR A 222 -14.70 10.00 7.15
CA TYR A 222 -15.44 11.00 7.88
C TYR A 222 -14.73 11.38 9.18
N LEU A 223 -14.48 12.69 9.36
CA LEU A 223 -13.90 13.23 10.57
C LEU A 223 -14.97 13.32 11.67
N LEU A 224 -14.82 12.49 12.71
CA LEU A 224 -15.73 12.46 13.86
C LEU A 224 -15.45 13.61 14.84
N PHE A 225 -14.17 13.84 15.12
CA PHE A 225 -13.69 14.85 16.05
C PHE A 225 -12.39 15.48 15.55
N PRO A 226 -12.18 16.80 15.80
CA PRO A 226 -13.11 17.75 16.41
C PRO A 226 -14.24 18.16 15.46
N LYS A 227 -15.40 18.56 16.00
CA LYS A 227 -16.48 19.14 15.19
C LYS A 227 -16.12 20.51 14.61
N ASN A 228 -15.29 21.27 15.32
CA ASN A 228 -14.80 22.58 14.89
C ASN A 228 -13.28 22.62 15.11
N TYR A 229 -12.54 22.96 14.06
CA TYR A 229 -11.11 23.18 14.15
C TYR A 229 -10.81 24.52 14.81
N THR A 230 -10.09 24.49 15.95
CA THR A 230 -9.59 25.69 16.61
C THR A 230 -8.05 25.76 16.59
N SER A 231 -7.38 24.64 16.38
CA SER A 231 -5.91 24.56 16.35
C SER A 231 -5.45 23.29 15.63
N TYR A 232 -4.33 23.36 14.93
CA TYR A 232 -3.65 22.18 14.36
C TYR A 232 -3.08 21.20 15.40
N LYS A 233 -3.06 21.61 16.68
CA LYS A 233 -2.65 20.75 17.81
C LYS A 233 -3.77 19.85 18.32
N GLN A 234 -4.97 19.96 17.77
CA GLN A 234 -6.08 19.12 18.17
C GLN A 234 -5.86 17.68 17.67
N THR A 235 -6.33 16.73 18.47
CA THR A 235 -6.38 15.33 18.06
C THR A 235 -7.60 15.11 17.16
N ASN A 236 -7.38 14.53 15.99
CA ASN A 236 -8.43 14.20 15.04
C ASN A 236 -8.73 12.71 15.08
N TRP A 237 -10.01 12.38 15.13
CA TRP A 237 -10.50 11.01 14.99
C TRP A 237 -11.36 10.90 13.75
N SER A 238 -11.00 9.98 12.87
CA SER A 238 -11.73 9.74 11.63
C SER A 238 -12.07 8.25 11.49
N ILE A 239 -13.21 7.97 10.89
CA ILE A 239 -13.58 6.62 10.46
C ILE A 239 -13.49 6.53 8.95
N TYR A 240 -13.19 5.34 8.46
CA TYR A 240 -13.02 5.05 7.04
C TYR A 240 -13.73 3.77 6.64
N CYS A 241 -14.10 3.73 5.38
CA CYS A 241 -14.51 2.52 4.69
C CYS A 241 -13.87 2.56 3.30
N GLU A 242 -12.97 1.63 3.04
CA GLU A 242 -12.27 1.55 1.77
C GLU A 242 -12.68 0.25 1.05
N PHE A 243 -12.91 0.35 -0.24
CA PHE A 243 -13.09 -0.79 -1.14
C PHE A 243 -11.83 -0.88 -2.00
N THR A 244 -11.12 -1.99 -1.91
CA THR A 244 -9.87 -2.21 -2.66
C THR A 244 -9.97 -3.51 -3.44
N GLY A 245 -9.45 -3.53 -4.66
CA GLY A 245 -9.55 -4.74 -5.46
C GLY A 245 -8.56 -4.77 -6.61
N LYS A 246 -8.46 -5.95 -7.21
CA LYS A 246 -7.65 -6.21 -8.40
C LYS A 246 -8.40 -7.12 -9.37
N SER A 247 -8.05 -6.97 -10.66
CA SER A 247 -8.36 -7.94 -11.70
C SER A 247 -7.05 -8.28 -12.40
N TYR A 248 -6.67 -9.55 -12.43
CA TYR A 248 -5.36 -9.98 -12.92
C TYR A 248 -5.45 -11.19 -13.86
N GLY A 249 -4.46 -11.28 -14.76
CA GLY A 249 -4.33 -12.39 -15.70
C GLY A 249 -3.70 -13.63 -15.05
N ALA A 250 -3.87 -14.78 -15.69
CA ALA A 250 -3.26 -16.03 -15.25
C ALA A 250 -1.73 -15.99 -15.33
N ALA A 251 -1.06 -16.66 -14.40
CA ALA A 251 0.36 -16.96 -14.50
C ALA A 251 0.59 -18.17 -15.41
N LYS A 252 1.74 -18.18 -16.12
CA LYS A 252 2.18 -19.26 -16.97
C LYS A 252 3.57 -19.70 -16.56
N VAL A 253 3.80 -21.00 -16.53
CA VAL A 253 5.06 -21.60 -16.12
C VAL A 253 5.69 -22.36 -17.29
N TYR A 254 6.97 -22.09 -17.55
CA TYR A 254 7.71 -22.66 -18.67
C TYR A 254 9.06 -23.21 -18.17
N GLU A 255 9.53 -24.29 -18.81
CA GLU A 255 10.95 -24.68 -18.68
C GLU A 255 11.85 -23.66 -19.39
N GLN A 256 13.02 -23.36 -18.79
CA GLN A 256 13.98 -22.43 -19.39
C GLN A 256 14.90 -23.11 -20.41
N ASP A 257 15.35 -24.32 -20.08
CA ASP A 257 16.37 -25.04 -20.84
C ASP A 257 15.95 -26.50 -21.10
N GLY A 258 16.47 -27.09 -22.16
CA GLY A 258 16.25 -28.49 -22.51
C GLY A 258 15.48 -28.68 -23.81
N PRO A 259 15.18 -29.92 -24.20
CA PRO A 259 14.52 -30.25 -25.46
C PRO A 259 13.08 -29.69 -25.53
N PHE A 260 12.52 -29.28 -24.40
CA PHE A 260 11.19 -28.70 -24.26
C PHE A 260 11.24 -27.21 -23.86
N ALA A 261 12.37 -26.55 -24.06
CA ALA A 261 12.49 -25.12 -23.72
C ALA A 261 11.32 -24.32 -24.29
N GLY A 262 10.62 -23.60 -23.41
CA GLY A 262 9.41 -22.87 -23.75
C GLY A 262 8.12 -23.68 -23.73
N ALA A 263 8.17 -24.99 -23.45
CA ALA A 263 6.98 -25.79 -23.18
C ALA A 263 6.41 -25.46 -21.79
N ILE A 264 5.09 -25.57 -21.67
CA ILE A 264 4.43 -25.45 -20.35
C ILE A 264 4.85 -26.66 -19.52
N VAL A 265 5.33 -26.42 -18.29
CA VAL A 265 5.68 -27.52 -17.37
C VAL A 265 4.39 -28.20 -16.92
N TYR A 266 4.14 -29.40 -17.45
CA TYR A 266 2.88 -30.12 -17.27
C TYR A 266 2.66 -30.65 -15.85
N ASP A 267 3.73 -30.81 -15.06
CA ASP A 267 3.61 -31.31 -13.68
C ASP A 267 3.13 -30.27 -12.69
N ILE A 268 3.17 -28.98 -13.07
CA ILE A 268 2.45 -27.94 -12.35
C ILE A 268 1.04 -27.92 -12.94
N PRO A 269 0.02 -28.33 -12.20
CA PRO A 269 -1.32 -28.32 -12.76
C PRO A 269 -1.70 -26.90 -13.10
N ILE A 270 -1.73 -26.59 -14.38
CA ILE A 270 -2.28 -25.33 -14.94
C ILE A 270 -3.71 -25.06 -14.42
N THR A 271 -4.30 -26.11 -13.83
CA THR A 271 -5.59 -26.09 -13.14
C THR A 271 -5.51 -25.56 -11.71
N THR A 272 -4.32 -25.33 -11.14
CA THR A 272 -4.19 -24.80 -9.78
C THR A 272 -4.88 -23.45 -9.67
N PRO A 273 -5.86 -23.27 -8.78
CA PRO A 273 -6.62 -22.02 -8.68
C PRO A 273 -5.75 -20.78 -8.53
N ILE A 274 -4.66 -20.87 -7.77
CA ILE A 274 -3.72 -19.76 -7.50
C ILE A 274 -3.00 -19.23 -8.76
N LEU A 275 -2.92 -20.02 -9.84
CA LEU A 275 -2.31 -19.62 -11.11
C LEU A 275 -3.31 -19.06 -12.12
N LYS A 276 -4.60 -19.13 -11.83
CA LYS A 276 -5.66 -18.64 -12.72
C LYS A 276 -5.80 -17.12 -12.62
N ALA A 277 -6.35 -16.56 -13.68
CA ALA A 277 -6.82 -15.20 -13.65
C ALA A 277 -7.93 -15.05 -12.61
N GLY A 278 -7.94 -13.92 -11.93
CA GLY A 278 -8.90 -13.64 -10.89
C GLY A 278 -9.33 -12.18 -10.84
N SER A 279 -10.35 -11.93 -10.03
CA SER A 279 -10.82 -10.59 -9.72
C SER A 279 -11.50 -10.61 -8.37
N TYR A 280 -11.22 -9.61 -7.56
CA TYR A 280 -11.83 -9.45 -6.25
C TYR A 280 -12.03 -7.99 -5.89
N LEU A 281 -12.88 -7.78 -4.90
CA LEU A 281 -13.11 -6.51 -4.21
C LEU A 281 -13.25 -6.81 -2.73
N ASP A 282 -12.43 -6.18 -1.92
CA ASP A 282 -12.44 -6.25 -0.47
C ASP A 282 -13.05 -4.99 0.14
N ILE A 283 -13.55 -5.10 1.36
CA ILE A 283 -14.01 -3.99 2.18
C ILE A 283 -13.12 -3.85 3.42
N ASN A 284 -12.66 -2.62 3.67
CA ASN A 284 -11.68 -2.29 4.71
C ASN A 284 -12.23 -1.18 5.61
N PRO A 285 -13.06 -1.49 6.61
CA PRO A 285 -13.41 -0.53 7.65
C PRO A 285 -12.20 -0.20 8.52
N GLY A 286 -12.05 1.07 8.89
CA GLY A 286 -10.91 1.52 9.68
C GLY A 286 -11.18 2.77 10.51
N ILE A 287 -10.27 3.04 11.44
CA ILE A 287 -10.25 4.22 12.28
C ILE A 287 -8.85 4.83 12.26
N GLN A 288 -8.77 6.13 12.28
CA GLN A 288 -7.53 6.87 12.31
C GLN A 288 -7.55 7.89 13.45
N CYS A 289 -6.42 7.99 14.15
CA CYS A 289 -6.16 9.02 15.12
C CYS A 289 -4.95 9.84 14.68
N LEU A 290 -5.13 11.14 14.48
CA LEU A 290 -4.05 12.08 14.16
C LEU A 290 -3.82 13.02 15.35
N ILE A 291 -2.61 12.96 15.95
CA ILE A 291 -2.25 13.72 17.15
C ILE A 291 -1.28 14.84 16.75
N ASN A 292 -1.61 16.07 17.12
CA ASN A 292 -0.77 17.26 16.86
C ASN A 292 -0.38 17.45 15.39
N SER A 293 -1.18 16.95 14.44
CA SER A 293 -0.85 16.94 12.99
C SER A 293 0.52 16.32 12.67
N THR A 294 1.09 15.54 13.59
CA THR A 294 2.46 15.01 13.49
C THR A 294 2.47 13.49 13.61
N TYR A 295 1.71 12.93 14.54
CA TYR A 295 1.60 11.49 14.75
C TYR A 295 0.27 11.00 14.21
N ARG A 296 0.30 9.88 13.53
CA ARG A 296 -0.86 9.20 12.99
C ARG A 296 -0.86 7.75 13.44
N ILE A 297 -2.02 7.26 13.86
CA ILE A 297 -2.25 5.86 14.20
C ILE A 297 -3.44 5.41 13.36
N ASP A 298 -3.28 4.32 12.64
CA ASP A 298 -4.30 3.69 11.80
C ASP A 298 -4.61 2.30 12.31
N LEU A 299 -5.87 1.94 12.34
CA LEU A 299 -6.36 0.59 12.58
C LEU A 299 -7.40 0.25 11.53
N SER A 300 -7.27 -0.90 10.89
CA SER A 300 -8.21 -1.37 9.88
C SER A 300 -8.30 -2.90 9.89
N ALA A 301 -9.36 -3.43 9.30
CA ALA A 301 -9.48 -4.84 9.01
C ALA A 301 -10.07 -5.02 7.61
N THR A 302 -9.52 -5.98 6.87
CA THR A 302 -9.94 -6.31 5.50
C THR A 302 -10.82 -7.55 5.54
N PHE A 303 -11.94 -7.47 4.86
CA PHE A 303 -12.89 -8.58 4.68
C PHE A 303 -13.17 -8.76 3.19
N GLN A 304 -13.36 -10.00 2.80
CA GLN A 304 -13.83 -10.34 1.47
C GLN A 304 -15.23 -9.74 1.23
N PHE A 305 -15.41 -9.07 0.08
CA PHE A 305 -16.71 -8.51 -0.31
C PHE A 305 -17.24 -9.16 -1.59
N ILE A 306 -16.45 -9.18 -2.67
CA ILE A 306 -16.81 -9.84 -3.94
C ILE A 306 -15.57 -10.54 -4.48
N GLY A 307 -15.72 -11.79 -4.94
CA GLY A 307 -14.58 -12.58 -5.44
C GLY A 307 -13.66 -13.02 -4.31
N GLU A 308 -12.50 -13.53 -4.65
CA GLU A 308 -11.51 -14.05 -3.71
C GLU A 308 -10.11 -13.59 -4.13
N SER A 309 -9.37 -13.03 -3.18
CA SER A 309 -7.93 -12.80 -3.30
C SER A 309 -7.20 -14.06 -2.86
N TYR A 310 -6.14 -14.42 -3.57
CA TYR A 310 -5.27 -15.53 -3.16
C TYR A 310 -4.15 -15.07 -2.24
N THR A 311 -3.88 -13.77 -2.19
CA THR A 311 -2.88 -13.19 -1.30
C THR A 311 -3.46 -12.78 0.06
N HIS A 312 -4.78 -12.64 0.19
CA HIS A 312 -5.45 -12.23 1.42
C HIS A 312 -6.12 -13.40 2.12
N LEU A 313 -5.75 -13.68 3.36
CA LEU A 313 -6.43 -14.60 4.27
C LEU A 313 -7.26 -13.79 5.27
N TYR A 314 -8.58 -13.89 5.14
CA TYR A 314 -9.52 -13.02 5.88
C TYR A 314 -9.89 -13.54 7.28
N PRO A 315 -10.10 -12.65 8.25
CA PRO A 315 -9.87 -11.20 8.18
C PRO A 315 -8.39 -10.86 8.23
N LEU A 316 -7.96 -9.89 7.42
CA LEU A 316 -6.62 -9.35 7.45
C LEU A 316 -6.62 -8.07 8.29
N TYR A 317 -5.80 -8.02 9.33
CA TYR A 317 -5.74 -6.89 10.25
C TYR A 317 -4.59 -5.97 9.89
N PHE A 318 -4.82 -4.67 10.00
CA PHE A 318 -3.83 -3.65 9.72
C PHE A 318 -3.69 -2.70 10.91
N ILE A 319 -2.44 -2.45 11.30
CA ILE A 319 -2.07 -1.40 12.25
C ILE A 319 -0.93 -0.57 11.66
N GLY A 320 -1.04 0.75 11.70
CA GLY A 320 -0.01 1.65 11.22
C GLY A 320 0.29 2.77 12.21
N VAL A 321 1.56 3.10 12.35
CA VAL A 321 2.01 4.27 13.12
C VAL A 321 2.94 5.09 12.27
N GLN A 322 2.68 6.41 12.19
CA GLN A 322 3.43 7.33 11.35
C GLN A 322 3.79 8.58 12.12
N ARG A 323 4.98 9.13 11.79
CA ARG A 323 5.43 10.42 12.29
C ARG A 323 5.95 11.30 11.16
N TYR A 324 5.55 12.57 11.18
CA TYR A 324 6.09 13.59 10.29
C TYR A 324 7.15 14.45 10.98
N PHE A 325 8.21 14.76 10.24
CA PHE A 325 9.30 15.66 10.62
C PHE A 325 9.31 16.84 9.65
N PHE A 326 9.14 18.05 10.19
CA PHE A 326 9.14 19.29 9.43
C PHE A 326 10.45 20.03 9.70
N PHE A 327 11.35 20.03 8.71
CA PHE A 327 12.70 20.64 8.87
C PHE A 327 12.72 22.13 8.61
N ASN A 328 11.74 22.67 7.90
CA ASN A 328 11.63 24.11 7.69
C ASN A 328 11.03 24.79 8.94
N LYS A 329 11.90 25.20 9.85
CA LYS A 329 11.54 26.25 10.81
C LYS A 329 11.31 27.51 9.98
N HIS A 330 10.06 27.93 9.79
CA HIS A 330 9.78 29.32 9.40
C HIS A 330 10.52 30.17 10.43
N LYS A 331 11.52 30.94 9.98
CA LYS A 331 12.03 32.06 10.76
C LYS A 331 10.83 32.90 11.10
N HIS A 332 10.39 32.87 12.35
CA HIS A 332 9.52 33.90 12.86
C HIS A 332 10.25 35.22 12.62
N THR A 333 9.89 35.93 11.59
CA THR A 333 10.22 37.34 11.46
C THR A 333 9.53 37.99 12.66
N LYS A 334 10.27 38.26 13.72
CA LYS A 334 9.82 39.16 14.77
C LYS A 334 9.45 40.46 14.06
N ILE A 335 8.19 40.77 13.98
CA ILE A 335 7.77 42.12 13.63
C ILE A 335 8.19 42.93 14.85
N ASP A 336 9.33 43.61 14.69
CA ASP A 336 9.83 44.55 15.67
C ASP A 336 8.79 45.70 15.73
N GLY A 337 7.96 45.67 16.78
CA GLY A 337 6.94 46.69 17.01
C GLY A 337 7.56 47.92 17.61
N SER A 338 8.36 48.66 16.84
CA SER A 338 8.66 50.03 17.12
C SER A 338 7.62 50.93 16.43
N LEU A 339 6.43 51.02 17.00
CA LEU A 339 5.58 52.16 16.78
C LEU A 339 6.12 53.29 17.66
N GLU A 340 6.97 54.13 17.07
CA GLU A 340 7.25 55.47 17.57
C GLU A 340 5.97 56.24 17.69
N LYS A 341 5.78 56.82 18.89
CA LYS A 341 4.79 57.85 19.20
C LYS A 341 5.16 59.11 18.41
N GLY A 342 4.24 59.59 17.59
CA GLY A 342 4.19 60.90 17.01
C GLY A 342 2.75 61.31 16.90
#